data_c458082d725329f79775c26d60bdeb18
#
_entry.id   c458082d725329f79775c26d60bdeb18
#
_cell.length_a   1.000
_cell.length_b   1.000
_cell.length_c   1.000
_cell.angle_alpha   90.00
_cell.angle_beta   90.00
_cell.angle_gamma   90.00
#
_symmetry.space_group_name_H-M   'P 1'
#
loop_
_entity.id
_entity.type
_entity.pdbx_description
1 polymer ?
#
loop_
_entity_poly.entity_id
_entity_poly.type
_entity_poly.pdbx_seq_one_letter_code
_entity_poly.pdbx_strand_id
1 'polypeptide(L)'
;MYRHILYPTDGSTGSEAAMAHVRELATRFDATVHVLHVVDTRHVGLGMSGGYLSGSGSGLSGTEIEGEESGMVGKRIDPDEQEETFIDRARPFVEETAAELDDIDTVPAVKSGNPHEVILEYVDDHGIDLVVMGTHGRTGVERYLLGSVSEKVVRMADPPVMTVSARDAE
;
A
#
# COMPACT_ATOMS: atom_id res chain seq x y z
N MET A 1 15.41 -21.40 -0.91
CA MET A 1 16.23 -20.21 -0.99
C MET A 1 15.43 -19.02 -0.55
N TYR A 2 14.36 -18.61 -1.21
CA TYR A 2 13.40 -17.65 -0.68
C TYR A 2 12.21 -18.40 -0.08
N ARG A 3 11.92 -18.17 1.20
CA ARG A 3 10.79 -18.77 1.93
C ARG A 3 9.70 -17.76 2.23
N HIS A 4 10.09 -16.52 2.46
CA HIS A 4 9.20 -15.42 2.78
C HIS A 4 9.48 -14.26 1.82
N ILE A 5 8.52 -13.99 0.95
CA ILE A 5 8.58 -12.90 -0.03
C ILE A 5 7.65 -11.80 0.44
N LEU A 6 8.16 -10.58 0.60
CA LEU A 6 7.33 -9.42 0.87
C LEU A 6 6.92 -8.73 -0.44
N TYR A 7 5.63 -8.53 -0.59
CA TYR A 7 5.00 -7.80 -1.67
C TYR A 7 4.29 -6.56 -1.13
N PRO A 8 4.98 -5.42 -1.00
CA PRO A 8 4.34 -4.16 -0.69
C PRO A 8 3.51 -3.67 -1.87
N THR A 9 2.23 -3.39 -1.63
CA THR A 9 1.31 -2.91 -2.67
C THR A 9 0.53 -1.68 -2.24
N ASP A 10 0.34 -0.76 -3.17
CA ASP A 10 -0.50 0.42 -3.01
C ASP A 10 -1.62 0.48 -4.06
N GLY A 11 -1.79 -0.58 -4.85
CA GLY A 11 -2.75 -0.67 -5.95
C GLY A 11 -2.38 0.19 -7.16
N SER A 12 -1.12 0.60 -7.27
CA SER A 12 -0.62 1.29 -8.47
C SER A 12 -0.28 0.29 -9.58
N THR A 13 -0.24 0.75 -10.83
CA THR A 13 0.18 -0.07 -11.97
C THR A 13 1.59 -0.64 -11.81
N GLY A 14 2.46 0.06 -11.07
CA GLY A 14 3.79 -0.44 -10.73
C GLY A 14 3.75 -1.62 -9.77
N SER A 15 2.90 -1.58 -8.75
CA SER A 15 2.72 -2.71 -7.84
C SER A 15 2.01 -3.88 -8.52
N GLU A 16 1.00 -3.62 -9.37
CA GLU A 16 0.33 -4.67 -10.15
C GLU A 16 1.30 -5.42 -11.09
N ALA A 17 2.21 -4.69 -11.76
CA ALA A 17 3.25 -5.30 -12.58
C ALA A 17 4.17 -6.24 -11.78
N ALA A 18 4.43 -5.90 -10.51
CA ALA A 18 5.25 -6.73 -9.63
C ALA A 18 4.58 -8.07 -9.26
N MET A 19 3.25 -8.14 -9.27
CA MET A 19 2.50 -9.35 -8.88
C MET A 19 2.86 -10.58 -9.74
N ALA A 20 3.05 -10.39 -11.04
CA ALA A 20 3.44 -11.50 -11.93
C ALA A 20 4.78 -12.13 -11.52
N HIS A 21 5.74 -11.30 -11.14
CA HIS A 21 7.04 -11.75 -10.64
C HIS A 21 6.95 -12.40 -9.27
N VAL A 22 6.11 -11.84 -8.37
CA VAL A 22 5.83 -12.44 -7.06
C VAL A 22 5.28 -13.85 -7.23
N ARG A 23 4.28 -14.03 -8.10
CA ARG A 23 3.66 -15.34 -8.38
C ARG A 23 4.70 -16.34 -8.91
N GLU A 24 5.50 -15.95 -9.88
CA GLU A 24 6.53 -16.83 -10.47
C GLU A 24 7.56 -17.26 -9.43
N LEU A 25 8.07 -16.30 -8.65
CA LEU A 25 9.07 -16.57 -7.63
C LEU A 25 8.52 -17.42 -6.50
N ALA A 26 7.33 -17.11 -6.00
CA ALA A 26 6.68 -17.86 -4.92
C ALA A 26 6.41 -19.31 -5.34
N THR A 27 5.87 -19.53 -6.54
CA THR A 27 5.64 -20.87 -7.09
C THR A 27 6.95 -21.64 -7.25
N ARG A 28 8.01 -20.98 -7.75
CA ARG A 28 9.30 -21.63 -7.99
C ARG A 28 10.01 -22.05 -6.72
N PHE A 29 9.88 -21.28 -5.66
CA PHE A 29 10.60 -21.50 -4.40
C PHE A 29 9.73 -22.12 -3.29
N ASP A 30 8.45 -22.36 -3.55
CA ASP A 30 7.46 -22.79 -2.55
C ASP A 30 7.47 -21.82 -1.35
N ALA A 31 7.35 -20.54 -1.67
CA ALA A 31 7.48 -19.44 -0.70
C ALA A 31 6.12 -18.88 -0.28
N THR A 32 6.01 -18.49 0.98
CA THR A 32 4.88 -17.71 1.49
C THR A 32 5.03 -16.25 1.07
N VAL A 33 3.95 -15.66 0.56
CA VAL A 33 3.91 -14.25 0.16
C VAL A 33 3.21 -13.41 1.22
N HIS A 34 3.92 -12.43 1.77
CA HIS A 34 3.36 -11.41 2.64
C HIS A 34 2.88 -10.23 1.79
N VAL A 35 1.58 -10.07 1.67
CA VAL A 35 0.95 -8.96 0.93
C VAL A 35 0.74 -7.82 1.91
N LEU A 36 1.56 -6.78 1.81
CA LEU A 36 1.56 -5.65 2.75
C LEU A 36 1.03 -4.38 2.10
N HIS A 37 0.02 -3.77 2.69
CA HIS A 37 -0.38 -2.40 2.41
C HIS A 37 -0.06 -1.50 3.61
N VAL A 38 0.56 -0.35 3.34
CA VAL A 38 0.85 0.65 4.36
C VAL A 38 -0.02 1.87 4.16
N VAL A 39 -0.86 2.17 5.16
CA VAL A 39 -1.63 3.41 5.22
C VAL A 39 -0.70 4.53 5.64
N ASP A 40 -0.40 5.46 4.73
CA ASP A 40 0.49 6.58 4.98
C ASP A 40 -0.17 7.64 5.88
N THR A 41 0.18 7.65 7.15
CA THR A 41 -0.39 8.56 8.14
C THR A 41 0.12 9.99 8.03
N ARG A 42 1.19 10.25 7.29
CA ARG A 42 1.73 11.61 7.09
C ARG A 42 0.73 12.52 6.36
N HIS A 43 -0.17 11.96 5.59
CA HIS A 43 -1.19 12.69 4.82
C HIS A 43 -2.56 12.71 5.49
N VAL A 44 -2.77 11.96 6.57
CA VAL A 44 -4.06 11.87 7.26
C VAL A 44 -4.45 13.20 7.93
N GLY A 45 -3.45 13.99 8.37
CA GLY A 45 -3.67 15.32 8.97
C GLY A 45 -4.01 16.45 7.99
N LEU A 46 -3.88 16.24 6.68
CA LEU A 46 -4.06 17.27 5.65
C LEU A 46 -5.33 17.10 4.80
N GLY A 47 -6.26 16.24 5.20
CA GLY A 47 -7.55 16.08 4.52
C GLY A 47 -7.49 15.53 3.09
N MET A 48 -6.35 15.00 2.65
CA MET A 48 -6.14 14.52 1.28
C MET A 48 -5.94 13.00 1.19
N SER A 49 -6.67 12.24 1.99
CA SER A 49 -6.79 10.78 1.80
C SER A 49 -7.90 10.41 0.81
N GLY A 50 -7.91 11.05 -0.33
CA GLY A 50 -9.02 10.98 -1.27
C GLY A 50 -8.81 10.05 -2.47
N GLY A 51 -8.04 8.98 -2.39
CA GLY A 51 -7.77 8.13 -3.55
C GLY A 51 -8.59 6.84 -3.68
N TYR A 52 -9.05 6.29 -2.58
CA TYR A 52 -9.74 4.99 -2.58
C TYR A 52 -11.28 5.08 -2.56
N LEU A 53 -11.85 6.25 -2.38
CA LEU A 53 -13.30 6.44 -2.30
C LEU A 53 -13.91 7.12 -3.53
N SER A 54 -13.18 7.26 -4.62
CA SER A 54 -13.73 7.79 -5.85
C SER A 54 -14.30 6.68 -6.74
N GLY A 55 -15.20 5.92 -6.17
CA GLY A 55 -16.22 5.24 -6.93
C GLY A 55 -17.36 6.21 -7.15
N SER A 56 -17.44 6.80 -8.35
CA SER A 56 -18.64 7.39 -8.94
C SER A 56 -19.45 8.37 -8.07
N GLY A 57 -19.41 9.63 -8.39
CA GLY A 57 -20.40 10.60 -7.88
C GLY A 57 -20.06 12.03 -8.28
N SER A 58 -20.69 12.47 -9.31
CA SER A 58 -20.82 13.81 -9.89
C SER A 58 -20.71 14.98 -8.90
N GLY A 59 -20.12 16.05 -9.41
CA GLY A 59 -19.95 17.32 -8.77
C GLY A 59 -21.18 17.91 -8.12
N LEU A 60 -20.94 18.70 -7.09
CA LEU A 60 -21.84 19.74 -6.66
C LEU A 60 -21.08 21.05 -6.54
N SER A 61 -21.35 21.87 -7.51
CA SER A 61 -21.20 23.31 -7.53
C SER A 61 -21.85 23.96 -6.33
N GLY A 62 -21.23 25.03 -5.84
CA GLY A 62 -21.63 25.76 -4.65
C GLY A 62 -23.08 26.21 -4.62
N THR A 63 -23.62 26.17 -3.43
CA THR A 63 -24.71 27.04 -3.00
C THR A 63 -24.38 27.50 -1.58
N GLU A 64 -24.21 28.80 -1.47
CA GLU A 64 -24.22 29.52 -0.19
C GLU A 64 -25.55 29.26 0.49
N ILE A 65 -25.49 28.77 1.72
CA ILE A 65 -26.67 28.78 2.61
C ILE A 65 -26.25 29.53 3.87
N GLU A 66 -26.75 30.78 3.93
CA GLU A 66 -26.80 31.54 5.17
C GLU A 66 -27.84 30.89 6.12
N GLY A 67 -27.44 30.78 7.37
CA GLY A 67 -28.41 30.79 8.48
C GLY A 67 -28.53 29.52 9.29
N GLU A 68 -28.28 29.73 10.54
CA GLU A 68 -28.70 29.06 11.78
C GLU A 68 -27.65 28.20 12.48
N GLU A 69 -27.24 28.77 13.61
CA GLU A 69 -26.54 28.14 14.71
C GLU A 69 -27.27 26.87 15.16
N SER A 70 -26.76 25.72 14.78
CA SER A 70 -27.02 24.48 15.49
C SER A 70 -25.70 23.87 15.82
N GLY A 71 -25.37 23.86 17.10
CA GLY A 71 -24.09 23.36 17.62
C GLY A 71 -23.83 21.90 17.22
N MET A 72 -23.25 21.70 16.08
CA MET A 72 -22.52 20.49 15.79
C MET A 72 -21.18 20.59 16.53
N VAL A 73 -21.18 20.15 17.77
CA VAL A 73 -19.95 19.69 18.43
C VAL A 73 -19.44 18.55 17.58
N GLY A 74 -18.55 18.86 16.65
CA GLY A 74 -17.83 17.86 15.89
C GLY A 74 -17.14 16.97 16.92
N LYS A 75 -17.64 15.74 17.09
CA LYS A 75 -16.99 14.73 17.90
C LYS A 75 -15.55 14.66 17.39
N ARG A 76 -14.59 15.14 18.18
CA ARG A 76 -13.18 14.92 17.90
C ARG A 76 -13.01 13.41 17.92
N ILE A 77 -12.84 12.83 16.74
CA ILE A 77 -12.51 11.42 16.61
C ILE A 77 -11.08 11.29 17.14
N ASP A 78 -10.89 10.36 18.07
CA ASP A 78 -9.57 10.05 18.61
C ASP A 78 -8.63 9.66 17.44
N PRO A 79 -7.39 10.14 17.41
CA PRO A 79 -6.44 9.74 16.38
C PRO A 79 -6.28 8.22 16.22
N ASP A 80 -6.36 7.49 17.33
CA ASP A 80 -6.27 6.02 17.33
C ASP A 80 -7.51 5.38 16.69
N GLU A 81 -8.72 5.90 16.96
CA GLU A 81 -9.97 5.47 16.30
C GLU A 81 -9.96 5.77 14.78
N GLN A 82 -9.30 6.86 14.37
CA GLN A 82 -9.14 7.18 12.95
C GLN A 82 -8.20 6.21 12.25
N GLU A 83 -7.08 5.87 12.89
CA GLU A 83 -6.09 4.94 12.36
C GLU A 83 -6.69 3.55 12.15
N GLU A 84 -7.40 3.01 13.16
CA GLU A 84 -8.13 1.74 13.04
C GLU A 84 -9.13 1.77 11.87
N THR A 85 -9.86 2.87 11.70
CA THR A 85 -10.81 3.02 10.60
C THR A 85 -10.13 2.95 9.23
N PHE A 86 -8.94 3.52 9.08
CA PHE A 86 -8.20 3.46 7.80
C PHE A 86 -7.63 2.07 7.55
N ILE A 87 -7.13 1.39 8.57
CA ILE A 87 -6.67 0.00 8.49
C ILE A 87 -7.82 -0.92 8.05
N ASP A 88 -8.99 -0.80 8.69
CA ASP A 88 -10.15 -1.62 8.36
C ASP A 88 -10.67 -1.39 6.94
N ARG A 89 -10.60 -0.15 6.44
CA ARG A 89 -10.97 0.19 5.06
C ARG A 89 -9.99 -0.38 4.03
N ALA A 90 -8.73 -0.50 4.37
CA ALA A 90 -7.70 -1.05 3.49
C ALA A 90 -7.66 -2.59 3.49
N ARG A 91 -8.21 -3.24 4.52
CA ARG A 91 -8.21 -4.70 4.67
C ARG A 91 -8.82 -5.44 3.49
N PRO A 92 -10.02 -5.10 2.97
CA PRO A 92 -10.60 -5.78 1.81
C PRO A 92 -9.70 -5.73 0.57
N PHE A 93 -9.03 -4.61 0.33
CA PHE A 93 -8.09 -4.46 -0.77
C PHE A 93 -6.93 -5.45 -0.69
N VAL A 94 -6.34 -5.61 0.49
CA VAL A 94 -5.21 -6.53 0.69
C VAL A 94 -5.66 -7.99 0.61
N GLU A 95 -6.83 -8.31 1.14
CA GLU A 95 -7.42 -9.65 1.08
C GLU A 95 -7.76 -10.02 -0.37
N GLU A 96 -8.30 -9.10 -1.17
CA GLU A 96 -8.56 -9.30 -2.59
C GLU A 96 -7.26 -9.51 -3.38
N THR A 97 -6.24 -8.67 -3.12
CA THR A 97 -4.92 -8.82 -3.72
C THR A 97 -4.27 -10.16 -3.37
N ALA A 98 -4.39 -10.61 -2.12
CA ALA A 98 -3.90 -11.91 -1.69
C ALA A 98 -4.68 -13.06 -2.34
N ALA A 99 -5.99 -12.91 -2.54
CA ALA A 99 -6.83 -13.91 -3.21
C ALA A 99 -6.49 -14.06 -4.71
N GLU A 100 -5.92 -13.06 -5.35
CA GLU A 100 -5.39 -13.20 -6.71
C GLU A 100 -4.22 -14.20 -6.79
N LEU A 101 -3.53 -14.45 -5.68
CA LEU A 101 -2.44 -15.43 -5.56
C LEU A 101 -2.96 -16.78 -5.02
N ASP A 102 -4.08 -17.27 -5.54
CA ASP A 102 -4.88 -18.39 -5.07
C ASP A 102 -4.13 -19.74 -4.93
N ASP A 103 -3.06 -19.94 -5.70
CA ASP A 103 -2.22 -21.14 -5.66
C ASP A 103 -1.00 -21.01 -4.69
N ILE A 104 -0.91 -19.92 -3.92
CA ILE A 104 0.25 -19.58 -3.10
C ILE A 104 -0.19 -19.29 -1.67
N ASP A 105 0.59 -19.76 -0.69
CA ASP A 105 0.38 -19.39 0.70
C ASP A 105 0.60 -17.88 0.87
N THR A 106 -0.44 -17.18 1.33
CA THR A 106 -0.39 -15.72 1.50
C THR A 106 -0.67 -15.28 2.93
N VAL A 107 -0.01 -14.20 3.34
CA VAL A 107 -0.25 -13.51 4.60
C VAL A 107 -0.63 -12.06 4.29
N PRO A 108 -1.93 -11.73 4.26
CA PRO A 108 -2.37 -10.35 4.08
C PRO A 108 -2.10 -9.53 5.34
N ALA A 109 -1.54 -8.34 5.18
CA ALA A 109 -1.23 -7.42 6.27
C ALA A 109 -1.51 -5.97 5.89
N VAL A 110 -2.13 -5.24 6.80
CA VAL A 110 -2.28 -3.78 6.73
C VAL A 110 -1.61 -3.16 7.94
N LYS A 111 -0.77 -2.19 7.71
CA LYS A 111 -0.08 -1.40 8.73
C LYS A 111 -0.26 0.08 8.44
N SER A 112 -0.03 0.91 9.43
CA SER A 112 -0.05 2.37 9.31
C SER A 112 1.31 2.95 9.64
N GLY A 113 1.64 4.08 9.05
CA GLY A 113 2.88 4.79 9.34
C GLY A 113 3.59 5.33 8.10
N ASN A 114 4.88 5.56 8.22
CA ASN A 114 5.73 5.97 7.11
C ASN A 114 6.07 4.73 6.25
N PRO A 115 5.65 4.67 4.98
CA PRO A 115 5.72 3.43 4.19
C PRO A 115 7.06 2.73 4.18
N HIS A 116 8.18 3.44 3.96
CA HIS A 116 9.48 2.77 3.90
C HIS A 116 9.95 2.24 5.27
N GLU A 117 9.63 2.95 6.35
CA GLU A 117 9.98 2.51 7.71
C GLU A 117 9.19 1.26 8.09
N VAL A 118 7.88 1.28 7.84
CA VAL A 118 6.99 0.12 8.10
C VAL A 118 7.39 -1.09 7.28
N ILE A 119 7.78 -0.90 6.01
CA ILE A 119 8.26 -2.01 5.15
C ILE A 119 9.55 -2.62 5.73
N LEU A 120 10.51 -1.79 6.14
CA LEU A 120 11.78 -2.26 6.71
C LEU A 120 11.58 -2.98 8.06
N GLU A 121 10.76 -2.42 8.93
CA GLU A 121 10.38 -3.05 10.20
C GLU A 121 9.69 -4.40 9.95
N TYR A 122 8.78 -4.46 9.00
CA TYR A 122 8.10 -5.70 8.63
C TYR A 122 9.07 -6.77 8.10
N VAL A 123 10.08 -6.36 7.34
CA VAL A 123 11.15 -7.24 6.84
C VAL A 123 11.87 -7.92 7.99
N ASP A 124 12.26 -7.14 9.00
CA ASP A 124 13.01 -7.63 10.15
C ASP A 124 12.14 -8.54 11.05
N ASP A 125 10.91 -8.10 11.35
CA ASP A 125 10.00 -8.81 12.26
C ASP A 125 9.54 -10.17 11.71
N HIS A 126 9.43 -10.31 10.38
CA HIS A 126 8.89 -11.52 9.74
C HIS A 126 9.96 -12.37 9.03
N GLY A 127 11.22 -11.99 9.13
CA GLY A 127 12.32 -12.75 8.52
C GLY A 127 12.17 -12.86 6.99
N ILE A 128 11.84 -11.75 6.35
CA ILE A 128 11.65 -11.70 4.89
C ILE A 128 12.96 -11.94 4.16
N ASP A 129 12.95 -12.82 3.19
CA ASP A 129 14.14 -13.21 2.38
C ASP A 129 14.27 -12.41 1.07
N LEU A 130 13.17 -11.85 0.60
CA LEU A 130 13.10 -11.10 -0.65
C LEU A 130 11.97 -10.07 -0.60
N VAL A 131 12.24 -8.86 -1.04
CA VAL A 131 11.20 -7.84 -1.29
C VAL A 131 11.00 -7.69 -2.79
N VAL A 132 9.74 -7.75 -3.25
CA VAL A 132 9.36 -7.51 -4.65
C VAL A 132 8.35 -6.38 -4.70
N MET A 133 8.67 -5.27 -5.33
CA MET A 133 7.84 -4.07 -5.32
C MET A 133 7.91 -3.29 -6.63
N GLY A 134 6.90 -2.46 -6.89
CA GLY A 134 6.93 -1.55 -8.02
C GLY A 134 8.01 -0.48 -7.88
N THR A 135 8.53 0.01 -9.00
CA THR A 135 9.47 1.15 -9.00
C THR A 135 8.82 2.47 -8.60
N HIS A 136 7.51 2.62 -8.86
CA HIS A 136 6.74 3.82 -8.59
C HIS A 136 5.41 3.46 -7.93
N GLY A 137 4.98 4.30 -7.01
CA GLY A 137 3.63 4.27 -6.48
C GLY A 137 2.66 5.12 -7.33
N ARG A 138 1.53 5.48 -6.74
CA ARG A 138 0.42 6.23 -7.36
C ARG A 138 0.79 7.59 -7.95
N THR A 139 1.84 8.23 -7.44
CA THR A 139 2.28 9.56 -7.86
C THR A 139 3.39 9.54 -8.91
N GLY A 140 3.66 8.38 -9.51
CA GLY A 140 4.77 8.15 -10.43
C GLY A 140 4.81 9.13 -11.60
N VAL A 141 5.64 10.16 -11.48
CA VAL A 141 5.69 11.29 -12.43
C VAL A 141 6.85 11.18 -13.43
N GLU A 142 7.85 10.34 -13.20
CA GLU A 142 9.00 10.28 -14.11
C GLU A 142 9.46 8.86 -14.44
N ARG A 143 9.61 8.62 -15.73
CA ARG A 143 9.89 7.32 -16.36
C ARG A 143 11.26 6.68 -16.02
N TYR A 144 12.11 7.36 -15.27
CA TYR A 144 13.52 6.95 -15.08
C TYR A 144 13.99 6.96 -13.62
N LEU A 145 13.17 7.38 -12.69
CA LEU A 145 13.57 7.49 -11.28
C LEU A 145 12.78 6.48 -10.42
N LEU A 146 13.45 5.91 -9.44
CA LEU A 146 12.79 5.14 -8.39
C LEU A 146 11.92 6.08 -7.55
N GLY A 147 10.72 5.64 -7.19
CA GLY A 147 9.88 6.34 -6.24
C GLY A 147 10.56 6.47 -4.86
N SER A 148 10.17 7.47 -4.09
CA SER A 148 10.81 7.78 -2.81
C SER A 148 10.81 6.62 -1.80
N VAL A 149 9.75 5.80 -1.82
CA VAL A 149 9.65 4.61 -0.95
C VAL A 149 10.58 3.51 -1.48
N SER A 150 10.49 3.20 -2.78
CA SER A 150 11.31 2.14 -3.41
C SER A 150 12.79 2.44 -3.30
N GLU A 151 13.21 3.70 -3.50
CA GLU A 151 14.61 4.11 -3.34
C GLU A 151 15.13 3.83 -1.93
N LYS A 152 14.36 4.19 -0.91
CA LYS A 152 14.75 3.99 0.48
C LYS A 152 14.79 2.52 0.86
N VAL A 153 13.80 1.74 0.42
CA VAL A 153 13.77 0.29 0.66
C VAL A 153 14.98 -0.38 0.00
N VAL A 154 15.27 -0.09 -1.27
CA VAL A 154 16.45 -0.63 -1.99
C VAL A 154 17.76 -0.29 -1.28
N ARG A 155 17.86 0.91 -0.71
CA ARG A 155 19.08 1.37 -0.03
C ARG A 155 19.29 0.76 1.35
N MET A 156 18.20 0.46 2.07
CA MET A 156 18.24 0.20 3.51
C MET A 156 17.84 -1.23 3.88
N ALA A 157 17.20 -1.99 2.99
CA ALA A 157 16.80 -3.35 3.28
C ALA A 157 18.01 -4.30 3.30
N ASP A 158 18.05 -5.19 4.29
CA ASP A 158 19.06 -6.26 4.37
C ASP A 158 18.86 -7.35 3.30
N PRO A 159 17.62 -7.85 3.04
CA PRO A 159 17.41 -8.83 1.99
C PRO A 159 17.46 -8.20 0.60
N PRO A 160 17.64 -9.01 -0.46
CA PRO A 160 17.51 -8.56 -1.83
C PRO A 160 16.17 -7.86 -2.09
N VAL A 161 16.21 -6.80 -2.88
CA VAL A 161 15.02 -6.06 -3.31
C VAL A 161 14.93 -6.09 -4.83
N MET A 162 13.85 -6.65 -5.33
CA MET A 162 13.50 -6.64 -6.75
C MET A 162 12.51 -5.52 -7.02
N THR A 163 12.88 -4.60 -7.88
CA THR A 163 11.98 -3.52 -8.33
C THR A 163 11.49 -3.78 -9.74
N VAL A 164 10.19 -3.66 -9.95
CA VAL A 164 9.52 -3.94 -11.22
C VAL A 164 8.93 -2.66 -11.79
N SER A 165 9.19 -2.39 -13.05
CA SER A 165 8.62 -1.24 -13.75
C SER A 165 7.24 -1.59 -14.32
N ALA A 166 6.31 -0.64 -14.33
CA ALA A 166 5.01 -0.81 -14.98
C ALA A 166 5.09 -1.14 -16.49
N ARG A 167 6.27 -0.98 -17.10
CA ARG A 167 6.50 -1.37 -18.52
C ARG A 167 6.71 -2.87 -18.70
N ASP A 168 7.05 -3.57 -17.64
CA ASP A 168 7.35 -5.00 -17.70
C ASP A 168 6.05 -5.84 -17.68
N ALA A 169 4.89 -5.16 -17.61
CA ALA A 169 3.55 -5.77 -17.64
C ALA A 169 2.93 -5.85 -19.07
N GLU A 170 3.65 -5.40 -20.11
CA GLU A 170 3.20 -5.50 -21.53
C GLU A 170 3.74 -6.75 -22.24
#